data_a27a5e7aa406a2cef378a484db556e56
#
_entry.id   a27a5e7aa406a2cef378a484db556e56
#
_cell.length_a   1.000
_cell.length_b   1.000
_cell.length_c   1.000
_cell.angle_alpha   90.00
_cell.angle_beta   90.00
_cell.angle_gamma   90.00
#
_symmetry.space_group_name_H-M   'P 1'
#
loop_
_entity.id
_entity.type
_entity.pdbx_description
1 polymer ?
#
loop_
_entity_poly.entity_id
_entity_poly.type
_entity_poly.pdbx_seq_one_letter_code
_entity_poly.pdbx_strand_id
1 'polypeptide(L)'
;MSSIYDRTDIYDLLEDQTHWSAYKKHWKTLLQGKNVHSFLDVSIGSGSVTLPLCELGVQLAGSDLSEEMIRKCKEKAAAAGYEIELKSCDFRKLSCWEGKQFDCVASTGNSLPHVNNDDVLTALEQMNSLVKKGGYL
;
A
#
# COMPACT_ATOMS: atom_id res chain seq x y z
N MET A 1 24.84 5.91 -22.13
CA MET A 1 24.30 5.76 -20.74
C MET A 1 22.86 6.21 -20.64
N SER A 2 22.58 7.46 -21.05
CA SER A 2 21.21 8.00 -20.98
C SER A 2 20.21 7.18 -21.78
N SER A 3 20.60 6.69 -22.97
CA SER A 3 19.70 5.91 -23.82
C SER A 3 19.28 4.57 -23.19
N ILE A 4 20.16 3.96 -22.38
CA ILE A 4 19.85 2.73 -21.67
C ILE A 4 18.88 3.02 -20.52
N TYR A 5 19.11 4.11 -19.81
CA TYR A 5 18.21 4.57 -18.75
C TYR A 5 16.84 4.91 -19.31
N ASP A 6 16.80 5.64 -20.43
CA ASP A 6 15.54 6.01 -21.07
C ASP A 6 14.71 4.79 -21.45
N ARG A 7 15.36 3.73 -21.96
CA ARG A 7 14.69 2.48 -22.29
C ARG A 7 14.15 1.78 -21.05
N THR A 8 14.95 1.73 -20.00
CA THR A 8 14.52 1.12 -18.72
C THR A 8 13.31 1.86 -18.16
N ASP A 9 13.35 3.19 -18.18
CA ASP A 9 12.26 4.00 -17.69
C ASP A 9 10.98 3.77 -18.50
N ILE A 10 11.08 3.65 -19.81
CA ILE A 10 9.93 3.38 -20.68
C ILE A 10 9.35 1.99 -20.40
N TYR A 11 10.20 0.97 -20.26
CA TYR A 11 9.74 -0.38 -19.94
C TYR A 11 9.08 -0.44 -18.58
N ASP A 12 9.67 0.20 -17.58
CA ASP A 12 9.12 0.26 -16.24
C ASP A 12 7.77 0.95 -16.24
N LEU A 13 7.63 2.04 -17.01
CA LEU A 13 6.37 2.76 -17.11
C LEU A 13 5.28 1.90 -17.75
N LEU A 14 5.58 1.21 -18.83
CA LEU A 14 4.63 0.31 -19.49
C LEU A 14 4.25 -0.86 -18.59
N GLU A 15 5.21 -1.43 -17.91
CA GLU A 15 4.99 -2.52 -16.96
C GLU A 15 4.12 -2.04 -15.79
N ASP A 16 4.39 -0.86 -15.26
CA ASP A 16 3.59 -0.25 -14.20
C ASP A 16 2.15 -0.03 -14.63
N GLN A 17 1.92 0.47 -15.85
CA GLN A 17 0.58 0.68 -16.38
C GLN A 17 -0.18 -0.63 -16.53
N THR A 18 0.49 -1.68 -17.01
CA THR A 18 -0.08 -3.01 -17.14
C THR A 18 -0.45 -3.58 -15.77
N HIS A 19 0.46 -3.45 -14.81
CA HIS A 19 0.24 -3.91 -13.45
C HIS A 19 -0.86 -3.10 -12.76
N TRP A 20 -0.91 -1.80 -12.99
CA TRP A 20 -1.95 -0.94 -12.43
C TRP A 20 -3.33 -1.45 -12.82
N SER A 21 -3.56 -1.70 -14.10
CA SER A 21 -4.84 -2.21 -14.60
C SER A 21 -5.19 -3.56 -14.01
N ALA A 22 -4.20 -4.46 -13.91
CA ALA A 22 -4.37 -5.79 -13.34
C ALA A 22 -4.72 -5.71 -11.85
N TYR A 23 -4.01 -4.90 -11.09
CA TYR A 23 -4.29 -4.72 -9.66
C TYR A 23 -5.64 -4.04 -9.43
N LYS A 24 -5.99 -3.04 -10.23
CA LYS A 24 -7.29 -2.39 -10.13
C LYS A 24 -8.42 -3.41 -10.30
N LYS A 25 -8.32 -4.26 -11.32
CA LYS A 25 -9.31 -5.31 -11.57
C LYS A 25 -9.37 -6.32 -10.42
N HIS A 26 -8.21 -6.71 -9.91
CA HIS A 26 -8.11 -7.62 -8.78
C HIS A 26 -8.79 -7.06 -7.54
N TRP A 27 -8.50 -5.80 -7.19
CA TRP A 27 -9.11 -5.15 -6.04
C TRP A 27 -10.61 -4.99 -6.20
N LYS A 28 -11.06 -4.62 -7.40
CA LYS A 28 -12.49 -4.49 -7.68
C LYS A 28 -13.23 -5.79 -7.41
N THR A 29 -12.66 -6.91 -7.83
CA THR A 29 -13.22 -8.23 -7.60
C THR A 29 -13.18 -8.60 -6.12
N LEU A 30 -12.03 -8.41 -5.48
CA LEU A 30 -11.81 -8.78 -4.07
C LEU A 30 -12.71 -7.99 -3.11
N LEU A 31 -12.91 -6.70 -3.38
CA LEU A 31 -13.70 -5.83 -2.51
C LEU A 31 -15.18 -5.79 -2.88
N GLN A 32 -15.58 -6.51 -3.91
CA GLN A 32 -16.97 -6.54 -4.35
C GLN A 32 -17.88 -7.04 -3.21
N GLY A 33 -18.93 -6.29 -2.91
CA GLY A 33 -19.85 -6.61 -1.83
C GLY A 33 -19.33 -6.29 -0.44
N LYS A 34 -18.12 -5.74 -0.33
CA LYS A 34 -17.52 -5.31 0.93
C LYS A 34 -17.59 -3.80 1.05
N ASN A 35 -17.84 -3.32 2.24
CA ASN A 35 -17.99 -1.90 2.51
C ASN A 35 -16.66 -1.30 2.94
N VAL A 36 -15.71 -1.20 1.99
CA VAL A 36 -14.37 -0.69 2.25
C VAL A 36 -14.22 0.68 1.62
N HIS A 37 -14.18 1.72 2.44
CA HIS A 37 -13.99 3.10 2.03
C HIS A 37 -12.61 3.64 2.41
N SER A 38 -11.99 3.06 3.43
CA SER A 38 -10.63 3.42 3.87
C SER A 38 -9.76 2.18 3.95
N PHE A 39 -8.51 2.31 3.53
CA PHE A 39 -7.57 1.20 3.42
C PHE A 39 -6.20 1.66 3.87
N LEU A 40 -5.57 0.92 4.77
CA LEU A 40 -4.20 1.14 5.19
C LEU A 40 -3.32 -0.03 4.72
N ASP A 41 -2.26 0.28 4.00
CA ASP A 41 -1.24 -0.69 3.61
C ASP A 41 0.03 -0.41 4.42
N VAL A 42 0.36 -1.30 5.35
CA VAL A 42 1.49 -1.12 6.28
C VAL A 42 2.83 -1.53 5.70
N SER A 43 2.86 -1.98 4.47
CA SER A 43 4.09 -2.25 3.71
C SER A 43 3.88 -1.84 2.24
N ILE A 44 3.50 -0.59 2.04
CA ILE A 44 3.03 -0.10 0.74
C ILE A 44 4.11 -0.09 -0.34
N GLY A 45 5.38 -0.01 0.05
CA GLY A 45 6.47 0.08 -0.90
C GLY A 45 6.32 1.30 -1.80
N SER A 46 6.52 1.12 -3.08
CA SER A 46 6.34 2.19 -4.07
C SER A 46 4.87 2.39 -4.46
N GLY A 47 3.95 1.61 -3.91
CA GLY A 47 2.53 1.75 -4.17
C GLY A 47 2.00 0.98 -5.36
N SER A 48 2.81 0.16 -6.01
CA SER A 48 2.42 -0.54 -7.24
C SER A 48 1.16 -1.40 -7.07
N VAL A 49 0.97 -1.99 -5.89
CA VAL A 49 -0.14 -2.90 -5.61
C VAL A 49 -1.42 -2.15 -5.23
N THR A 50 -1.32 -1.17 -4.32
CA THR A 50 -2.50 -0.57 -3.70
C THR A 50 -2.90 0.80 -4.23
N LEU A 51 -2.00 1.54 -4.89
CA LEU A 51 -2.39 2.83 -5.50
C LEU A 51 -3.61 2.72 -6.43
N PRO A 52 -3.80 1.62 -7.19
CA PRO A 52 -4.99 1.47 -8.01
C PRO A 52 -6.32 1.53 -7.26
N LEU A 53 -6.31 1.28 -5.94
CA LEU A 53 -7.51 1.44 -5.11
C LEU A 53 -8.07 2.86 -5.15
N CYS A 54 -7.22 3.86 -5.36
CA CYS A 54 -7.64 5.25 -5.45
C CYS A 54 -8.64 5.46 -6.60
N GLU A 55 -8.47 4.76 -7.72
CA GLU A 55 -9.40 4.85 -8.85
C GLU A 55 -10.75 4.20 -8.54
N LEU A 56 -10.82 3.37 -7.53
CA LEU A 56 -12.06 2.72 -7.09
C LEU A 56 -12.78 3.54 -6.00
N GLY A 57 -12.29 4.74 -5.72
CA GLY A 57 -12.89 5.61 -4.71
C GLY A 57 -12.52 5.26 -3.27
N VAL A 58 -11.52 4.40 -3.07
CA VAL A 58 -11.04 4.03 -1.75
C VAL A 58 -10.05 5.06 -1.25
N GLN A 59 -10.22 5.51 -0.02
CA GLN A 59 -9.28 6.42 0.63
C GLN A 59 -8.11 5.62 1.16
N LEU A 60 -6.97 5.72 0.48
CA LEU A 60 -5.77 4.94 0.77
C LEU A 60 -4.82 5.72 1.67
N ALA A 61 -4.24 5.01 2.63
CA ALA A 61 -3.10 5.48 3.41
C ALA A 61 -2.06 4.37 3.41
N GLY A 62 -0.81 4.71 3.65
CA GLY A 62 0.23 3.71 3.63
C GLY A 62 1.44 4.07 4.46
N SER A 63 2.18 3.05 4.86
CA SER A 63 3.46 3.20 5.54
C SER A 63 4.45 2.16 5.02
N ASP A 64 5.71 2.46 5.20
CA ASP A 64 6.81 1.56 4.86
C ASP A 64 8.02 1.95 5.70
N LEU A 65 8.88 0.99 5.98
CA LEU A 65 10.12 1.26 6.72
C LEU A 65 11.09 2.09 5.89
N SER A 66 11.06 1.94 4.57
CA SER A 66 11.96 2.64 3.65
C SER A 66 11.42 4.01 3.28
N GLU A 67 12.12 5.07 3.68
CA GLU A 67 11.78 6.45 3.31
C GLU A 67 11.86 6.65 1.79
N GLU A 68 12.79 5.96 1.12
CA GLU A 68 12.90 6.03 -0.33
C GLU A 68 11.66 5.46 -1.02
N MET A 69 11.13 4.34 -0.52
CA MET A 69 9.90 3.77 -1.05
C MET A 69 8.71 4.69 -0.83
N ILE A 70 8.62 5.32 0.32
CA ILE A 70 7.57 6.30 0.61
C ILE A 70 7.66 7.47 -0.37
N ARG A 71 8.86 7.96 -0.65
CA ARG A 71 9.06 9.04 -1.64
C ARG A 71 8.59 8.60 -3.03
N LYS A 72 8.96 7.40 -3.47
CA LYS A 72 8.52 6.86 -4.77
C LYS A 72 7.00 6.71 -4.84
N CYS A 73 6.39 6.22 -3.77
CA CYS A 73 4.95 6.08 -3.68
C CYS A 73 4.25 7.44 -3.79
N LYS A 74 4.75 8.44 -3.09
CA LYS A 74 4.22 9.80 -3.13
C LYS A 74 4.29 10.37 -4.54
N GLU A 75 5.41 10.18 -5.23
CA GLU A 75 5.59 10.63 -6.61
C GLU A 75 4.61 9.94 -7.56
N LYS A 76 4.44 8.63 -7.43
CA LYS A 76 3.49 7.87 -8.25
C LYS A 76 2.05 8.30 -8.01
N ALA A 77 1.68 8.50 -6.76
CA ALA A 77 0.33 8.96 -6.41
C ALA A 77 0.06 10.34 -7.01
N ALA A 78 1.00 11.26 -6.87
CA ALA A 78 0.87 12.61 -7.41
C ALA A 78 0.77 12.59 -8.94
N ALA A 79 1.57 11.75 -9.61
CA ALA A 79 1.52 11.60 -11.06
C ALA A 79 0.15 11.08 -11.53
N ALA A 80 -0.52 10.28 -10.71
CA ALA A 80 -1.86 9.76 -11.01
C ALA A 80 -2.98 10.71 -10.56
N GLY A 81 -2.63 11.84 -9.96
CA GLY A 81 -3.60 12.86 -9.52
C GLY A 81 -4.17 12.60 -8.12
N TYR A 82 -3.51 11.78 -7.31
CA TYR A 82 -3.98 11.45 -5.97
C TYR A 82 -3.03 11.97 -4.90
N GLU A 83 -3.62 12.38 -3.78
CA GLU A 83 -2.89 12.77 -2.59
C GLU A 83 -3.29 11.81 -1.48
N ILE A 84 -2.33 11.04 -0.97
CA ILE A 84 -2.57 10.03 0.07
C ILE A 84 -1.66 10.30 1.27
N GLU A 85 -2.09 9.86 2.44
CA GLU A 85 -1.30 9.98 3.65
C GLU A 85 -0.27 8.85 3.70
N LEU A 86 1.01 9.22 3.75
CA LEU A 86 2.13 8.28 3.77
C LEU A 86 3.04 8.57 4.95
N LYS A 87 3.50 7.53 5.61
CA LYS A 87 4.40 7.63 6.77
C LYS A 87 5.51 6.60 6.69
N SER A 88 6.71 6.97 7.13
CA SER A 88 7.79 6.02 7.33
C SER A 88 7.59 5.37 8.69
N CYS A 89 7.35 4.06 8.70
CA CYS A 89 6.96 3.36 9.91
C CYS A 89 7.22 1.86 9.76
N ASP A 90 7.76 1.25 10.82
CA ASP A 90 7.96 -0.20 10.87
C ASP A 90 6.61 -0.87 11.10
N PHE A 91 6.26 -1.85 10.25
CA PHE A 91 4.99 -2.58 10.39
C PHE A 91 4.89 -3.39 11.69
N ARG A 92 6.00 -3.59 12.39
CA ARG A 92 6.03 -4.21 13.72
C ARG A 92 5.70 -3.23 14.83
N LYS A 93 5.68 -1.94 14.53
CA LYS A 93 5.39 -0.88 15.50
C LYS A 93 4.64 0.23 14.79
N LEU A 94 3.32 0.12 14.77
CA LEU A 94 2.45 1.00 14.00
C LEU A 94 1.93 2.20 14.81
N SER A 95 2.72 2.68 15.78
CA SER A 95 2.36 3.84 16.61
C SER A 95 2.12 5.11 15.80
N CYS A 96 2.72 5.22 14.61
CA CYS A 96 2.47 6.36 13.73
C CYS A 96 1.02 6.48 13.28
N TRP A 97 0.24 5.40 13.38
CA TRP A 97 -1.18 5.35 13.05
C TRP A 97 -2.08 5.32 14.28
N GLU A 98 -1.51 5.47 15.47
CA GLU A 98 -2.26 5.41 16.73
C GLU A 98 -3.46 6.36 16.71
N GLY A 99 -4.60 5.88 17.17
CA GLY A 99 -5.84 6.66 17.19
C GLY A 99 -6.62 6.68 15.88
N LYS A 100 -6.09 6.09 14.82
CA LYS A 100 -6.77 5.97 13.53
C LYS A 100 -7.33 4.57 13.34
N GLN A 101 -8.41 4.48 12.56
CA GLN A 101 -9.03 3.21 12.21
C GLN A 101 -9.38 3.19 10.73
N PHE A 102 -9.31 2.01 10.14
CA PHE A 102 -9.53 1.80 8.72
C PHE A 102 -10.50 0.65 8.49
N ASP A 103 -11.24 0.70 7.39
CA ASP A 103 -12.12 -0.40 7.00
C ASP A 103 -11.34 -1.67 6.66
N CYS A 104 -10.14 -1.50 6.10
CA CYS A 104 -9.26 -2.60 5.79
C CYS A 104 -7.81 -2.22 6.11
N VAL A 105 -7.08 -3.14 6.71
CA VAL A 105 -5.65 -2.99 6.96
C VAL A 105 -4.94 -4.20 6.36
N ALA A 106 -3.92 -3.97 5.55
CA ALA A 106 -3.21 -5.05 4.87
C ALA A 106 -1.72 -4.78 4.80
N SER A 107 -0.97 -5.81 4.47
CA SER A 107 0.46 -5.74 4.17
C SER A 107 0.66 -6.39 2.80
N THR A 108 0.85 -5.57 1.76
CA THR A 108 0.95 -6.06 0.38
C THR A 108 2.39 -6.22 -0.10
N GLY A 109 3.35 -5.63 0.62
CA GLY A 109 4.76 -5.82 0.31
C GLY A 109 5.29 -7.17 0.78
N ASN A 110 6.52 -7.47 0.42
CA ASN A 110 7.18 -8.74 0.77
C ASN A 110 7.92 -8.66 2.10
N SER A 111 7.43 -7.86 3.05
CA SER A 111 8.10 -7.65 4.32
C SER A 111 7.90 -8.79 5.32
N LEU A 112 6.71 -9.40 5.34
CA LEU A 112 6.38 -10.45 6.30
C LEU A 112 7.27 -11.69 6.20
N PRO A 113 7.66 -12.18 4.99
CA PRO A 113 8.55 -13.33 4.90
C PRO A 113 9.97 -13.11 5.44
N HIS A 114 10.35 -11.86 5.67
CA HIS A 114 11.69 -11.49 6.14
C HIS A 114 11.79 -11.34 7.66
N VAL A 115 10.71 -11.63 8.39
CA VAL A 115 10.67 -11.53 9.84
C VAL A 115 10.37 -12.90 10.45
N ASN A 116 10.69 -13.05 11.74
CA ASN A 116 10.39 -14.30 12.44
C ASN A 116 8.91 -14.36 12.81
N ASN A 117 8.45 -15.54 13.31
CA ASN A 117 7.06 -15.77 13.65
C ASN A 117 6.53 -14.82 14.74
N ASP A 118 7.36 -14.50 15.72
CA ASP A 118 6.96 -13.59 16.80
C ASP A 118 6.72 -12.18 16.26
N ASP A 119 7.57 -11.71 15.34
CA ASP A 119 7.41 -10.40 14.69
C ASP A 119 6.17 -10.38 13.81
N VAL A 120 5.85 -11.47 13.13
CA VAL A 120 4.62 -11.59 12.34
C VAL A 120 3.39 -11.45 13.24
N LEU A 121 3.37 -12.16 14.36
CA LEU A 121 2.26 -12.08 15.31
C LEU A 121 2.11 -10.66 15.87
N THR A 122 3.22 -10.04 16.25
CA THR A 122 3.21 -8.65 16.73
C THR A 122 2.65 -7.69 15.69
N ALA A 123 3.08 -7.84 14.44
CA ALA A 123 2.58 -7.02 13.34
C ALA A 123 1.07 -7.21 13.16
N LEU A 124 0.60 -8.44 13.15
CA LEU A 124 -0.82 -8.74 12.99
C LEU A 124 -1.67 -8.16 14.12
N GLU A 125 -1.19 -8.23 15.35
CA GLU A 125 -1.86 -7.64 16.49
C GLU A 125 -1.99 -6.11 16.34
N GLN A 126 -0.92 -5.46 15.93
CA GLN A 126 -0.94 -4.01 15.70
C GLN A 126 -1.85 -3.63 14.55
N MET A 127 -1.80 -4.39 13.45
CA MET A 127 -2.70 -4.16 12.31
C MET A 127 -4.16 -4.30 12.75
N ASN A 128 -4.47 -5.34 13.52
CA ASN A 128 -5.82 -5.58 13.99
C ASN A 128 -6.35 -4.42 14.85
N SER A 129 -5.50 -3.79 15.63
CA SER A 129 -5.89 -2.64 16.46
C SER A 129 -6.32 -1.42 15.63
N LEU A 130 -5.93 -1.37 14.36
CA LEU A 130 -6.24 -0.27 13.45
C LEU A 130 -7.47 -0.56 12.57
N VAL A 131 -8.03 -1.75 12.66
CA VAL A 131 -9.22 -2.12 11.87
C VAL A 131 -10.48 -1.67 12.62
N LYS A 132 -11.39 -1.03 11.90
CA LYS A 132 -12.71 -0.66 12.44
C LYS A 132 -13.51 -1.92 12.78
N LYS A 133 -14.43 -1.81 13.73
CA LYS A 133 -15.36 -2.90 14.04
C LYS A 133 -16.12 -3.28 12.77
N GLY A 134 -16.07 -4.58 12.42
CA GLY A 134 -16.68 -5.08 11.20
C GLY A 134 -15.84 -4.91 9.96
N GLY A 135 -14.61 -4.41 10.09
CA GLY A 135 -13.69 -4.26 8.97
C GLY A 135 -12.91 -5.53 8.65
N TYR A 136 -11.90 -5.39 7.79
CA TYR A 136 -11.14 -6.51 7.23
C TYR A 136 -9.65 -6.36 7.50
N LEU A 137 -9.00 -7.48 7.69
CA LEU A 137 -7.55 -7.55 7.90
C LEU A 137 -6.92 -8.41 6.81
#